data_045228bae8e2d4b2d64eef460591caf3
#
_entry.id   045228bae8e2d4b2d64eef460591caf3
#
_cell.length_a   1.000
_cell.length_b   1.000
_cell.length_c   1.000
_cell.angle_alpha   90.00
_cell.angle_beta   90.00
_cell.angle_gamma   90.00
#
_symmetry.space_group_name_H-M   'P 1'
#
loop_
_entity.id
_entity.type
_entity.pdbx_description
1 polymer ?
#
loop_
_entity_poly.entity_id
_entity_poly.type
_entity_poly.pdbx_seq_one_letter_code
_entity_poly.pdbx_strand_id
1 'polypeptide(L)'
;MSLPSAVASGAGRIVRWGLHDVLGRSASQLPGRVALAIDPNLIADLAPKVREGSVVVCGTNGKTTTNNVVASALEAAGKSVLCNRDGANMAAGVASALLSGPSADWAVIEADELSCVHILPGLRPTYLVLLNLFRDQLDRAGEIEHVQDTLVSALASSPETTLVACGDDPLCVGVARRAAAAGTRVLFFGIDEDLHLPADRVPEARFCQACGAELSYDWRAYAQMGAFSCPNCDFARPALDAAATGVSVSRSGVSFDAAGPLVGDPARLTAGFGGVYMVYNLLAAFVAARLAGVDAQTFQATLDTYRPENGRLQRFVVNGREVTLNLAKNPTGFNQNISLLQADERPKAVLFSINDNFNDGRDISWIWDVDFERLAAEKGLVALAGGTRAADVRVRLKYAGIDSAVTPAVEGALARVASLPDDMPLYVLTNYSALWPAKATLERLGERHD
;
A
#
# COMPACT_ATOMS: atom_id res chain seq x y z
N MET A 1 -4.51 -30.45 14.07
CA MET A 1 -3.10 -29.97 14.09
C MET A 1 -2.20 -31.18 14.21
N SER A 2 -1.25 -31.36 13.29
CA SER A 2 -0.28 -32.45 13.31
C SER A 2 0.73 -32.28 14.46
N LEU A 3 1.47 -33.34 14.82
CA LEU A 3 2.52 -33.24 15.85
C LEU A 3 3.61 -32.22 15.46
N PRO A 4 4.13 -32.20 14.20
CA PRO A 4 5.05 -31.16 13.76
C PRO A 4 4.50 -29.76 13.94
N SER A 5 3.24 -29.50 13.57
CA SER A 5 2.61 -28.18 13.71
C SER A 5 2.42 -27.77 15.16
N ALA A 6 2.16 -28.72 16.06
CA ALA A 6 2.08 -28.42 17.50
C ALA A 6 3.44 -27.95 18.04
N VAL A 7 4.53 -28.65 17.65
CA VAL A 7 5.91 -28.28 18.02
C VAL A 7 6.28 -26.94 17.39
N ALA A 8 6.01 -26.73 16.10
CA ALA A 8 6.26 -25.49 15.38
C ALA A 8 5.53 -24.31 16.02
N SER A 9 4.24 -24.49 16.35
CA SER A 9 3.43 -23.48 17.02
C SER A 9 3.95 -23.15 18.41
N GLY A 10 4.40 -24.15 19.19
CA GLY A 10 5.03 -23.96 20.50
C GLY A 10 6.33 -23.15 20.40
N ALA A 11 7.22 -23.54 19.47
CA ALA A 11 8.47 -22.84 19.23
C ALA A 11 8.24 -21.38 18.78
N GLY A 12 7.33 -21.15 17.84
CA GLY A 12 6.99 -19.80 17.38
C GLY A 12 6.44 -18.91 18.48
N ARG A 13 5.56 -19.44 19.36
CA ARG A 13 5.02 -18.71 20.50
C ARG A 13 6.09 -18.37 21.54
N ILE A 14 7.03 -19.28 21.82
CA ILE A 14 8.15 -19.00 22.73
C ILE A 14 9.02 -17.88 22.17
N VAL A 15 9.36 -17.93 20.89
CA VAL A 15 10.13 -16.86 20.23
C VAL A 15 9.37 -15.53 20.27
N ARG A 16 8.06 -15.53 20.02
CA ARG A 16 7.22 -14.35 20.12
C ARG A 16 7.23 -13.76 21.54
N TRP A 17 7.00 -14.58 22.53
CA TRP A 17 7.04 -14.17 23.94
C TRP A 17 8.40 -13.56 24.32
N GLY A 18 9.49 -14.22 23.95
CA GLY A 18 10.84 -13.71 24.23
C GLY A 18 11.14 -12.37 23.55
N LEU A 19 10.70 -12.18 22.29
CA LEU A 19 10.92 -10.92 21.58
C LEU A 19 10.01 -9.80 22.09
N HIS A 20 8.71 -10.07 22.19
CA HIS A 20 7.70 -9.06 22.49
C HIS A 20 7.64 -8.74 23.99
N ASP A 21 7.46 -9.77 24.83
CA ASP A 21 7.14 -9.58 26.26
C ASP A 21 8.40 -9.41 27.11
N VAL A 22 9.55 -9.97 26.70
CA VAL A 22 10.81 -9.86 27.46
C VAL A 22 11.72 -8.77 26.90
N LEU A 23 11.88 -8.69 25.58
CA LEU A 23 12.85 -7.77 24.94
C LEU A 23 12.20 -6.47 24.41
N GLY A 24 10.85 -6.35 24.41
CA GLY A 24 10.14 -5.19 23.86
C GLY A 24 10.39 -4.95 22.37
N ARG A 25 10.71 -6.02 21.60
CA ARG A 25 11.02 -5.95 20.17
C ARG A 25 9.86 -6.45 19.32
N SER A 26 9.79 -5.97 18.07
CA SER A 26 8.81 -6.48 17.10
C SER A 26 8.98 -8.00 16.88
N ALA A 27 7.88 -8.73 16.95
CA ALA A 27 7.80 -10.17 16.74
C ALA A 27 7.07 -10.50 15.41
N SER A 28 7.17 -9.60 14.42
CA SER A 28 6.38 -9.67 13.18
C SER A 28 6.81 -10.78 12.21
N GLN A 29 8.08 -11.19 12.19
CA GLN A 29 8.57 -12.18 11.22
C GLN A 29 9.29 -13.39 11.85
N LEU A 30 10.15 -13.17 12.86
CA LEU A 30 11.01 -14.24 13.40
C LEU A 30 10.23 -15.42 13.99
N PRO A 31 9.12 -15.24 14.72
CA PRO A 31 8.31 -16.35 15.22
C PRO A 31 7.82 -17.28 14.11
N GLY A 32 7.26 -16.71 13.04
CA GLY A 32 6.78 -17.49 11.89
C GLY A 32 7.90 -18.14 11.10
N ARG A 33 9.06 -17.45 10.95
CA ARG A 33 10.23 -18.02 10.28
C ARG A 33 10.74 -19.27 11.00
N VAL A 34 10.84 -19.22 12.33
CA VAL A 34 11.25 -20.39 13.14
C VAL A 34 10.20 -21.49 13.04
N ALA A 35 8.92 -21.15 13.12
CA ALA A 35 7.86 -22.15 13.06
C ALA A 35 7.75 -22.82 11.67
N LEU A 36 7.84 -22.06 10.57
CA LEU A 36 7.84 -22.60 9.20
C LEU A 36 9.09 -23.44 8.88
N ALA A 37 10.22 -23.17 9.53
CA ALA A 37 11.41 -24.02 9.40
C ALA A 37 11.22 -25.41 10.05
N ILE A 38 10.33 -25.54 11.05
CA ILE A 38 9.97 -26.81 11.69
C ILE A 38 8.84 -27.50 10.91
N ASP A 39 7.84 -26.72 10.49
CA ASP A 39 6.71 -27.24 9.71
C ASP A 39 6.36 -26.29 8.55
N PRO A 40 6.77 -26.62 7.31
CA PRO A 40 6.43 -25.84 6.12
C PRO A 40 4.92 -25.72 5.84
N ASN A 41 4.09 -26.66 6.34
CA ASN A 41 2.64 -26.65 6.16
C ASN A 41 1.89 -25.89 7.27
N LEU A 42 2.60 -25.21 8.15
CA LEU A 42 2.02 -24.57 9.34
C LEU A 42 0.86 -23.61 9.03
N ILE A 43 0.91 -22.87 7.91
CA ILE A 43 -0.18 -21.96 7.51
C ILE A 43 -1.48 -22.76 7.31
N ALA A 44 -1.41 -23.91 6.62
CA ALA A 44 -2.58 -24.77 6.40
C ALA A 44 -3.14 -25.34 7.72
N ASP A 45 -2.26 -25.73 8.63
CA ASP A 45 -2.67 -26.26 9.94
C ASP A 45 -3.21 -25.18 10.89
N LEU A 46 -2.85 -23.90 10.68
CA LEU A 46 -3.37 -22.78 11.43
C LEU A 46 -4.63 -22.15 10.82
N ALA A 47 -4.86 -22.29 9.51
CA ALA A 47 -6.03 -21.73 8.82
C ALA A 47 -7.37 -22.07 9.50
N PRO A 48 -7.61 -23.29 10.04
CA PRO A 48 -8.85 -23.62 10.74
C PRO A 48 -9.12 -22.83 12.03
N LYS A 49 -8.16 -22.03 12.52
CA LYS A 49 -8.42 -21.10 13.62
C LYS A 49 -9.29 -19.92 13.21
N VAL A 50 -9.37 -19.64 11.91
CA VAL A 50 -10.19 -18.57 11.33
C VAL A 50 -11.56 -19.18 11.02
N ARG A 51 -12.61 -18.65 11.68
CA ARG A 51 -13.92 -19.30 11.73
C ARG A 51 -14.88 -18.90 10.61
N GLU A 52 -14.87 -17.61 10.25
CA GLU A 52 -15.83 -17.04 9.28
C GLU A 52 -15.21 -16.82 7.91
N GLY A 53 -13.96 -16.36 7.86
CA GLY A 53 -13.27 -16.15 6.61
C GLY A 53 -11.96 -15.38 6.73
N SER A 54 -11.29 -15.22 5.60
CA SER A 54 -10.06 -14.46 5.54
C SER A 54 -10.00 -13.57 4.30
N VAL A 55 -9.40 -12.40 4.47
CA VAL A 55 -9.09 -11.43 3.42
C VAL A 55 -7.58 -11.34 3.28
N VAL A 56 -7.07 -11.57 2.09
CA VAL A 56 -5.67 -11.30 1.75
C VAL A 56 -5.62 -10.03 0.91
N VAL A 57 -4.81 -9.06 1.33
CA VAL A 57 -4.61 -7.79 0.61
C VAL A 57 -3.24 -7.82 -0.06
N CYS A 58 -3.23 -7.67 -1.37
CA CYS A 58 -2.07 -7.77 -2.24
C CYS A 58 -2.01 -6.58 -3.21
N GLY A 59 -0.86 -6.32 -3.79
CA GLY A 59 -0.61 -5.25 -4.76
C GLY A 59 0.59 -4.39 -4.37
N THR A 60 1.19 -3.68 -5.31
CA THR A 60 2.45 -2.97 -5.09
C THR A 60 2.34 -1.88 -4.02
N ASN A 61 1.29 -1.05 -4.11
CA ASN A 61 1.08 0.08 -3.21
C ASN A 61 -0.27 -0.02 -2.48
N GLY A 62 -0.34 0.52 -1.25
CA GLY A 62 -1.58 0.61 -0.49
C GLY A 62 -1.89 -0.56 0.44
N LYS A 63 -1.19 -1.69 0.33
CA LYS A 63 -1.43 -2.92 1.10
C LYS A 63 -1.69 -2.71 2.58
N THR A 64 -0.74 -2.10 3.30
CA THR A 64 -0.81 -1.94 4.76
C THR A 64 -1.98 -1.07 5.19
N THR A 65 -2.25 0.02 4.47
CA THR A 65 -3.39 0.90 4.77
C THR A 65 -4.71 0.15 4.59
N THR A 66 -4.91 -0.48 3.43
CA THR A 66 -6.12 -1.25 3.13
C THR A 66 -6.31 -2.39 4.13
N ASN A 67 -5.25 -3.17 4.38
CA ASN A 67 -5.25 -4.26 5.35
C ASN A 67 -5.69 -3.80 6.76
N ASN A 68 -5.08 -2.71 7.24
CA ASN A 68 -5.36 -2.22 8.58
C ASN A 68 -6.76 -1.59 8.70
N VAL A 69 -7.24 -0.90 7.66
CA VAL A 69 -8.62 -0.36 7.62
C VAL A 69 -9.63 -1.50 7.65
N VAL A 70 -9.47 -2.56 6.83
CA VAL A 70 -10.36 -3.73 6.85
C VAL A 70 -10.38 -4.40 8.22
N ALA A 71 -9.19 -4.62 8.81
CA ALA A 71 -9.09 -5.23 10.14
C ALA A 71 -9.79 -4.37 11.21
N SER A 72 -9.59 -3.04 11.19
CA SER A 72 -10.22 -2.13 12.14
C SER A 72 -11.74 -2.05 11.94
N ALA A 73 -12.23 -2.11 10.71
CA ALA A 73 -13.67 -2.13 10.43
C ALA A 73 -14.36 -3.41 10.93
N LEU A 74 -13.71 -4.56 10.78
CA LEU A 74 -14.20 -5.83 11.33
C LEU A 74 -14.21 -5.82 12.86
N GLU A 75 -13.17 -5.28 13.49
CA GLU A 75 -13.11 -5.12 14.95
C GLU A 75 -14.21 -4.16 15.45
N ALA A 76 -14.44 -3.05 14.74
CA ALA A 76 -15.54 -2.13 15.04
C ALA A 76 -16.93 -2.79 14.91
N ALA A 77 -17.07 -3.77 14.00
CA ALA A 77 -18.25 -4.62 13.87
C ALA A 77 -18.32 -5.74 14.91
N GLY A 78 -17.44 -5.76 15.92
CA GLY A 78 -17.43 -6.73 17.02
C GLY A 78 -16.78 -8.08 16.68
N LYS A 79 -16.05 -8.19 15.56
CA LYS A 79 -15.35 -9.41 15.17
C LYS A 79 -13.96 -9.48 15.78
N SER A 80 -13.53 -10.68 16.16
CA SER A 80 -12.13 -10.94 16.51
C SER A 80 -11.30 -11.13 15.25
N VAL A 81 -10.13 -10.46 15.16
CA VAL A 81 -9.33 -10.43 13.93
C VAL A 81 -7.86 -10.80 14.19
N LEU A 82 -7.30 -11.71 13.38
CA LEU A 82 -5.86 -11.93 13.25
C LEU A 82 -5.33 -11.09 12.09
N CYS A 83 -4.31 -10.27 12.34
CA CYS A 83 -3.80 -9.35 11.33
C CYS A 83 -2.28 -9.13 11.47
N ASN A 84 -1.56 -9.01 10.36
CA ASN A 84 -0.14 -8.62 10.31
C ASN A 84 0.02 -7.09 10.14
N ARG A 85 -0.48 -6.32 11.11
CA ARG A 85 -0.58 -4.83 11.04
C ARG A 85 0.73 -4.11 10.74
N ASP A 86 1.88 -4.69 11.11
CA ASP A 86 3.20 -4.11 10.88
C ASP A 86 3.67 -4.22 9.41
N GLY A 87 2.86 -4.82 8.53
CA GLY A 87 3.20 -4.99 7.11
C GLY A 87 4.22 -6.11 6.84
N ALA A 88 4.34 -7.09 7.74
CA ALA A 88 5.16 -8.29 7.52
C ALA A 88 4.46 -9.24 6.54
N ASN A 89 4.63 -9.02 5.25
CA ASN A 89 3.80 -9.56 4.16
C ASN A 89 4.35 -10.81 3.46
N MET A 90 5.43 -11.38 3.95
CA MET A 90 5.94 -12.68 3.51
C MET A 90 5.31 -13.83 4.31
N ALA A 91 5.40 -15.06 3.83
CA ALA A 91 4.84 -16.25 4.49
C ALA A 91 5.20 -16.33 6.00
N ALA A 92 6.41 -15.94 6.39
CA ALA A 92 6.84 -15.89 7.78
C ALA A 92 6.03 -14.87 8.63
N GLY A 93 5.73 -13.70 8.06
CA GLY A 93 4.90 -12.68 8.72
C GLY A 93 3.45 -13.16 8.87
N VAL A 94 2.91 -13.81 7.85
CA VAL A 94 1.57 -14.42 7.87
C VAL A 94 1.49 -15.51 8.95
N ALA A 95 2.46 -16.41 8.99
CA ALA A 95 2.54 -17.43 10.04
C ALA A 95 2.64 -16.82 11.44
N SER A 96 3.43 -15.73 11.61
CA SER A 96 3.51 -14.99 12.87
C SER A 96 2.16 -14.40 13.28
N ALA A 97 1.41 -13.81 12.34
CA ALA A 97 0.06 -13.28 12.59
C ALA A 97 -0.92 -14.39 13.03
N LEU A 98 -0.92 -15.52 12.33
CA LEU A 98 -1.76 -16.67 12.70
C LEU A 98 -1.38 -17.31 14.04
N LEU A 99 -0.12 -17.18 14.47
CA LEU A 99 0.37 -17.63 15.78
C LEU A 99 0.06 -16.66 16.90
N SER A 100 -0.23 -15.39 16.60
CA SER A 100 -0.31 -14.30 17.60
C SER A 100 -1.49 -14.40 18.57
N GLY A 101 -2.56 -15.09 18.17
CA GLY A 101 -3.78 -15.22 18.95
C GLY A 101 -4.35 -16.64 19.02
N PRO A 102 -5.45 -16.79 19.77
CA PRO A 102 -6.28 -18.01 19.73
C PRO A 102 -7.01 -18.11 18.37
N SER A 103 -8.19 -18.72 18.34
CA SER A 103 -9.08 -18.63 17.17
C SER A 103 -9.65 -17.21 17.05
N ALA A 104 -9.91 -16.79 15.82
CA ALA A 104 -10.57 -15.52 15.50
C ALA A 104 -11.70 -15.74 14.49
N ASP A 105 -12.58 -14.74 14.36
CA ASP A 105 -13.65 -14.78 13.36
C ASP A 105 -13.06 -14.58 11.97
N TRP A 106 -12.18 -13.60 11.82
CA TRP A 106 -11.55 -13.24 10.57
C TRP A 106 -10.02 -13.20 10.66
N ALA A 107 -9.37 -13.48 9.53
CA ALA A 107 -7.98 -13.11 9.31
C ALA A 107 -7.90 -12.04 8.21
N VAL A 108 -7.17 -10.95 8.46
CA VAL A 108 -6.90 -9.91 7.48
C VAL A 108 -5.39 -9.83 7.31
N ILE A 109 -4.92 -10.22 6.14
CA ILE A 109 -3.51 -10.53 5.89
C ILE A 109 -2.99 -9.71 4.73
N GLU A 110 -2.01 -8.86 4.99
CA GLU A 110 -1.19 -8.27 3.93
C GLU A 110 -0.25 -9.34 3.37
N ALA A 111 -0.22 -9.51 2.05
CA ALA A 111 0.69 -10.42 1.37
C ALA A 111 1.46 -9.73 0.25
N ASP A 112 2.75 -10.05 0.16
CA ASP A 112 3.58 -9.72 -1.00
C ASP A 112 3.15 -10.57 -2.20
N GLU A 113 3.19 -10.02 -3.40
CA GLU A 113 2.69 -10.64 -4.63
C GLU A 113 3.37 -11.99 -4.89
N LEU A 114 4.69 -12.05 -4.76
CA LEU A 114 5.47 -13.28 -4.97
C LEU A 114 5.29 -14.29 -3.82
N SER A 115 4.88 -13.83 -2.65
CA SER A 115 4.61 -14.70 -1.49
C SER A 115 3.24 -15.38 -1.58
N CYS A 116 2.33 -14.91 -2.43
CA CYS A 116 0.98 -15.47 -2.58
C CYS A 116 0.97 -16.97 -2.91
N VAL A 117 1.93 -17.46 -3.71
CA VAL A 117 2.05 -18.91 -4.02
C VAL A 117 2.37 -19.77 -2.79
N HIS A 118 2.91 -19.18 -1.73
CA HIS A 118 3.22 -19.87 -0.48
C HIS A 118 2.15 -19.66 0.61
N ILE A 119 1.25 -18.72 0.40
CA ILE A 119 0.22 -18.32 1.39
C ILE A 119 -1.15 -18.89 0.99
N LEU A 120 -1.60 -18.64 -0.25
CA LEU A 120 -2.95 -18.99 -0.68
C LEU A 120 -3.26 -20.48 -0.59
N PRO A 121 -2.39 -21.42 -1.00
CA PRO A 121 -2.69 -22.84 -0.94
C PRO A 121 -2.97 -23.35 0.47
N GLY A 122 -2.28 -22.77 1.47
CA GLY A 122 -2.45 -23.14 2.88
C GLY A 122 -3.59 -22.38 3.56
N LEU A 123 -3.67 -21.08 3.35
CA LEU A 123 -4.69 -20.23 4.01
C LEU A 123 -6.08 -20.38 3.40
N ARG A 124 -6.16 -20.59 2.06
CA ARG A 124 -7.40 -20.63 1.27
C ARG A 124 -8.33 -19.48 1.58
N PRO A 125 -7.89 -18.24 1.30
CA PRO A 125 -8.64 -17.07 1.73
C PRO A 125 -9.99 -16.97 1.03
N THR A 126 -10.98 -16.42 1.72
CA THR A 126 -12.30 -16.12 1.13
C THR A 126 -12.17 -15.08 0.03
N TYR A 127 -11.34 -14.05 0.26
CA TYR A 127 -11.11 -12.94 -0.67
C TYR A 127 -9.63 -12.67 -0.83
N LEU A 128 -9.20 -12.49 -2.09
CA LEU A 128 -7.93 -11.83 -2.43
C LEU A 128 -8.24 -10.46 -3.01
N VAL A 129 -7.80 -9.40 -2.35
CA VAL A 129 -7.94 -8.02 -2.83
C VAL A 129 -6.66 -7.62 -3.54
N LEU A 130 -6.71 -7.39 -4.84
CA LEU A 130 -5.59 -6.96 -5.68
C LEU A 130 -5.75 -5.48 -6.01
N LEU A 131 -4.91 -4.63 -5.37
CA LEU A 131 -5.04 -3.18 -5.40
C LEU A 131 -4.50 -2.57 -6.69
N ASN A 132 -3.30 -2.93 -7.08
CA ASN A 132 -2.58 -2.38 -8.22
C ASN A 132 -1.29 -3.18 -8.45
N LEU A 133 -0.72 -3.06 -9.65
CA LEU A 133 0.58 -3.63 -10.00
C LEU A 133 1.45 -2.56 -10.65
N PHE A 134 2.57 -2.22 -10.02
CA PHE A 134 3.57 -1.28 -10.50
C PHE A 134 4.95 -1.92 -10.43
N ARG A 135 5.91 -1.41 -11.19
CA ARG A 135 7.31 -1.79 -11.02
C ARG A 135 7.78 -1.44 -9.60
N ASP A 136 8.33 -2.41 -8.91
CA ASP A 136 8.87 -2.24 -7.56
C ASP A 136 10.04 -3.20 -7.38
N GLN A 137 11.22 -2.67 -7.06
CA GLN A 137 12.43 -3.45 -6.82
C GLN A 137 12.67 -4.55 -7.89
N LEU A 138 12.92 -4.14 -9.13
CA LEU A 138 13.16 -5.05 -10.28
C LEU A 138 14.24 -6.11 -10.01
N ASP A 139 15.23 -5.78 -9.20
CA ASP A 139 16.28 -6.70 -8.76
C ASP A 139 15.76 -7.86 -7.88
N ARG A 140 14.57 -7.72 -7.29
CA ARG A 140 13.91 -8.75 -6.46
C ARG A 140 12.67 -9.34 -7.13
N ALA A 141 11.80 -8.50 -7.66
CA ALA A 141 10.52 -8.92 -8.23
C ALA A 141 10.65 -9.41 -9.69
N GLY A 142 11.72 -9.00 -10.39
CA GLY A 142 11.84 -9.23 -11.82
C GLY A 142 10.82 -8.45 -12.65
N GLU A 143 10.50 -8.97 -13.82
CA GLU A 143 9.52 -8.35 -14.71
C GLU A 143 8.09 -8.47 -14.18
N ILE A 144 7.23 -7.54 -14.53
CA ILE A 144 5.84 -7.48 -14.06
C ILE A 144 5.03 -8.72 -14.48
N GLU A 145 5.35 -9.31 -15.63
CA GLU A 145 4.76 -10.55 -16.12
C GLU A 145 4.98 -11.71 -15.17
N HIS A 146 6.16 -11.82 -14.56
CA HIS A 146 6.46 -12.84 -13.55
C HIS A 146 5.58 -12.68 -12.30
N VAL A 147 5.33 -11.44 -11.88
CA VAL A 147 4.41 -11.14 -10.76
C VAL A 147 2.99 -11.56 -11.11
N GLN A 148 2.52 -11.25 -12.32
CA GLN A 148 1.20 -11.66 -12.79
C GLN A 148 1.06 -13.20 -12.87
N ASP A 149 2.06 -13.88 -13.43
CA ASP A 149 2.08 -15.36 -13.52
C ASP A 149 2.01 -16.00 -12.13
N THR A 150 2.75 -15.45 -11.19
CA THR A 150 2.75 -15.88 -9.79
C THR A 150 1.37 -15.77 -9.16
N LEU A 151 0.70 -14.62 -9.34
CA LEU A 151 -0.65 -14.38 -8.81
C LEU A 151 -1.68 -15.30 -9.43
N VAL A 152 -1.65 -15.51 -10.75
CA VAL A 152 -2.55 -16.46 -11.44
C VAL A 152 -2.32 -17.89 -10.94
N SER A 153 -1.07 -18.31 -10.77
CA SER A 153 -0.73 -19.63 -10.22
C SER A 153 -1.21 -19.79 -8.77
N ALA A 154 -1.06 -18.74 -7.94
CA ALA A 154 -1.54 -18.75 -6.56
C ALA A 154 -3.06 -18.89 -6.50
N LEU A 155 -3.82 -18.16 -7.33
CA LEU A 155 -5.28 -18.27 -7.43
C LEU A 155 -5.72 -19.66 -7.93
N ALA A 156 -5.06 -20.21 -8.93
CA ALA A 156 -5.35 -21.56 -9.43
C ALA A 156 -5.17 -22.64 -8.33
N SER A 157 -4.31 -22.41 -7.35
CA SER A 157 -4.10 -23.32 -6.21
C SER A 157 -5.11 -23.11 -5.05
N SER A 158 -5.98 -22.09 -5.15
CA SER A 158 -7.02 -21.76 -4.16
C SER A 158 -8.34 -21.41 -4.88
N PRO A 159 -8.99 -22.40 -5.54
CA PRO A 159 -10.13 -22.15 -6.45
C PRO A 159 -11.38 -21.58 -5.77
N GLU A 160 -11.51 -21.73 -4.46
CA GLU A 160 -12.57 -21.15 -3.64
C GLU A 160 -12.41 -19.65 -3.38
N THR A 161 -11.21 -19.09 -3.62
CA THR A 161 -10.93 -17.68 -3.38
C THR A 161 -11.61 -16.80 -4.43
N THR A 162 -12.36 -15.80 -4.00
CA THR A 162 -12.87 -14.74 -4.87
C THR A 162 -11.81 -13.64 -5.01
N LEU A 163 -11.44 -13.31 -6.24
CA LEU A 163 -10.56 -12.19 -6.54
C LEU A 163 -11.36 -10.88 -6.59
N VAL A 164 -10.98 -9.89 -5.78
CA VAL A 164 -11.49 -8.51 -5.82
C VAL A 164 -10.38 -7.64 -6.40
N ALA A 165 -10.46 -7.31 -7.68
CA ALA A 165 -9.39 -6.65 -8.43
C ALA A 165 -9.73 -5.20 -8.78
N CYS A 166 -8.71 -4.34 -8.83
CA CYS A 166 -8.86 -3.00 -9.40
C CYS A 166 -9.12 -3.09 -10.91
N GLY A 167 -10.30 -2.62 -11.33
CA GLY A 167 -10.73 -2.61 -12.74
C GLY A 167 -10.08 -1.51 -13.57
N ASP A 168 -9.50 -0.50 -12.91
CA ASP A 168 -8.84 0.63 -13.57
C ASP A 168 -7.37 0.36 -13.89
N ASP A 169 -6.80 -0.74 -13.36
CA ASP A 169 -5.42 -1.14 -13.63
C ASP A 169 -5.37 -2.24 -14.71
N PRO A 170 -4.82 -1.97 -15.92
CA PRO A 170 -4.71 -2.98 -16.97
C PRO A 170 -3.96 -4.24 -16.53
N LEU A 171 -2.96 -4.12 -15.64
CA LEU A 171 -2.19 -5.26 -15.15
C LEU A 171 -3.02 -6.14 -14.20
N CYS A 172 -3.81 -5.53 -13.33
CA CYS A 172 -4.76 -6.25 -12.47
C CYS A 172 -5.87 -6.93 -13.29
N VAL A 173 -6.39 -6.24 -14.33
CA VAL A 173 -7.37 -6.82 -15.26
C VAL A 173 -6.77 -7.99 -16.04
N GLY A 174 -5.50 -7.92 -16.42
CA GLY A 174 -4.76 -9.03 -17.04
C GLY A 174 -4.72 -10.28 -16.13
N VAL A 175 -4.38 -10.13 -14.86
CA VAL A 175 -4.45 -11.21 -13.85
C VAL A 175 -5.88 -11.74 -13.73
N ALA A 176 -6.85 -10.84 -13.59
CA ALA A 176 -8.25 -11.17 -13.38
C ALA A 176 -8.85 -11.98 -14.55
N ARG A 177 -8.58 -11.60 -15.80
CA ARG A 177 -9.03 -12.34 -17.00
C ARG A 177 -8.43 -13.74 -17.03
N ARG A 178 -7.14 -13.88 -16.75
CA ARG A 178 -6.46 -15.19 -16.73
C ARG A 178 -6.99 -16.08 -15.58
N ALA A 179 -7.19 -15.52 -14.40
CA ALA A 179 -7.75 -16.22 -13.26
C ALA A 179 -9.22 -16.65 -13.52
N ALA A 180 -10.04 -15.78 -14.11
CA ALA A 180 -11.42 -16.10 -14.49
C ALA A 180 -11.49 -17.23 -15.53
N ALA A 181 -10.59 -17.24 -16.52
CA ALA A 181 -10.48 -18.35 -17.49
C ALA A 181 -10.13 -19.69 -16.82
N ALA A 182 -9.47 -19.66 -15.65
CA ALA A 182 -9.18 -20.83 -14.82
C ALA A 182 -10.30 -21.15 -13.80
N GLY A 183 -11.43 -20.41 -13.80
CA GLY A 183 -12.59 -20.66 -12.95
C GLY A 183 -12.66 -19.82 -11.66
N THR A 184 -11.72 -18.88 -11.42
CA THR A 184 -11.77 -17.98 -10.27
C THR A 184 -12.93 -16.98 -10.43
N ARG A 185 -13.74 -16.81 -9.39
CA ARG A 185 -14.73 -15.73 -9.33
C ARG A 185 -14.02 -14.38 -9.20
N VAL A 186 -14.39 -13.39 -10.03
CA VAL A 186 -13.78 -12.07 -10.05
C VAL A 186 -14.83 -11.01 -9.81
N LEU A 187 -14.47 -9.99 -9.03
CA LEU A 187 -15.23 -8.77 -8.76
C LEU A 187 -14.31 -7.57 -9.01
N PHE A 188 -14.84 -6.46 -9.53
CA PHE A 188 -14.06 -5.30 -9.88
C PHE A 188 -14.47 -4.06 -9.10
N PHE A 189 -13.48 -3.29 -8.65
CA PHE A 189 -13.68 -1.96 -8.07
C PHE A 189 -12.83 -0.92 -8.82
N GLY A 190 -13.24 0.35 -8.78
CA GLY A 190 -12.51 1.44 -9.40
C GLY A 190 -13.17 2.80 -9.22
N ILE A 191 -12.57 3.86 -9.77
CA ILE A 191 -13.16 5.20 -9.83
C ILE A 191 -13.94 5.29 -11.14
N ASP A 192 -15.17 5.81 -11.12
CA ASP A 192 -16.03 5.91 -12.31
C ASP A 192 -16.30 7.36 -12.70
N GLU A 193 -15.24 8.16 -12.71
CA GLU A 193 -15.27 9.54 -13.22
C GLU A 193 -13.86 10.02 -13.62
N ASP A 194 -13.81 10.97 -14.57
CA ASP A 194 -12.57 11.68 -14.90
C ASP A 194 -12.27 12.74 -13.83
N LEU A 195 -11.14 12.57 -13.16
CA LEU A 195 -10.65 13.52 -12.15
C LEU A 195 -9.89 14.70 -12.76
N HIS A 196 -9.72 14.73 -14.10
CA HIS A 196 -9.00 15.77 -14.85
C HIS A 196 -7.56 15.99 -14.34
N LEU A 197 -6.91 14.93 -13.88
CA LEU A 197 -5.55 14.99 -13.37
C LEU A 197 -4.51 14.87 -14.49
N PRO A 198 -3.34 15.50 -14.34
CA PRO A 198 -2.28 15.37 -15.32
C PRO A 198 -1.77 13.92 -15.40
N ALA A 199 -1.56 13.42 -16.61
CA ALA A 199 -0.98 12.10 -16.84
C ALA A 199 0.49 12.07 -16.38
N ASP A 200 0.91 10.97 -15.75
CA ASP A 200 2.32 10.71 -15.45
C ASP A 200 3.11 10.48 -16.75
N ARG A 201 4.39 10.88 -16.79
CA ARG A 201 5.24 10.80 -17.98
C ARG A 201 5.55 9.37 -18.42
N VAL A 202 5.67 8.47 -17.45
CA VAL A 202 6.04 7.07 -17.69
C VAL A 202 4.96 6.16 -17.12
N PRO A 203 3.96 5.74 -17.92
CA PRO A 203 2.97 4.76 -17.49
C PRO A 203 3.58 3.36 -17.49
N GLU A 204 3.28 2.56 -16.45
CA GLU A 204 3.78 1.17 -16.33
C GLU A 204 3.13 0.21 -17.34
N ALA A 205 1.84 0.39 -17.62
CA ALA A 205 1.07 -0.44 -18.55
C ALA A 205 0.70 0.38 -19.79
N ARG A 206 1.64 0.49 -20.72
CA ARG A 206 1.42 1.17 -22.00
C ARG A 206 0.74 0.27 -23.03
N PHE A 207 1.00 -1.03 -22.96
CA PHE A 207 0.62 -1.98 -24.00
C PHE A 207 -0.41 -2.98 -23.51
N CYS A 208 -1.30 -3.38 -24.43
CA CYS A 208 -2.35 -4.37 -24.20
C CYS A 208 -1.77 -5.72 -23.78
N GLN A 209 -2.23 -6.26 -22.69
CA GLN A 209 -1.80 -7.56 -22.14
C GLN A 209 -2.23 -8.75 -23.04
N ALA A 210 -3.18 -8.56 -23.95
CA ALA A 210 -3.69 -9.62 -24.83
C ALA A 210 -3.04 -9.62 -26.21
N CYS A 211 -2.79 -8.45 -26.82
CA CYS A 211 -2.32 -8.37 -28.21
C CYS A 211 -1.10 -7.46 -28.42
N GLY A 212 -0.57 -6.81 -27.40
CA GLY A 212 0.60 -5.96 -27.48
C GLY A 212 0.38 -4.58 -28.13
N ALA A 213 -0.84 -4.24 -28.56
CA ALA A 213 -1.11 -2.90 -29.10
C ALA A 213 -1.06 -1.84 -27.99
N GLU A 214 -0.75 -0.59 -28.35
CA GLU A 214 -0.78 0.50 -27.39
C GLU A 214 -2.21 0.75 -26.89
N LEU A 215 -2.40 0.87 -25.57
CA LEU A 215 -3.70 1.13 -24.95
C LEU A 215 -4.11 2.59 -25.15
N SER A 216 -5.40 2.80 -25.40
CA SER A 216 -6.05 4.10 -25.37
C SER A 216 -6.74 4.33 -24.03
N TYR A 217 -6.81 5.59 -23.60
CA TYR A 217 -7.47 5.98 -22.37
C TYR A 217 -8.46 7.12 -22.63
N ASP A 218 -9.68 6.98 -22.13
CA ASP A 218 -10.62 8.08 -22.09
C ASP A 218 -10.20 9.10 -21.02
N TRP A 219 -9.73 8.60 -19.87
CA TRP A 219 -9.15 9.39 -18.77
C TRP A 219 -8.21 8.54 -17.91
N ARG A 220 -7.35 9.21 -17.15
CA ARG A 220 -6.47 8.59 -16.14
C ARG A 220 -6.62 9.28 -14.80
N ALA A 221 -6.68 8.50 -13.74
CA ALA A 221 -6.61 9.01 -12.37
C ALA A 221 -5.16 9.25 -11.92
N TYR A 222 -4.27 8.28 -12.15
CA TYR A 222 -2.81 8.39 -11.98
C TYR A 222 -2.12 7.17 -12.59
N ALA A 223 -0.86 7.29 -12.97
CA ALA A 223 -0.08 6.25 -13.63
C ALA A 223 -0.86 5.60 -14.79
N GLN A 224 -1.06 4.27 -14.77
CA GLN A 224 -1.89 3.54 -15.72
C GLN A 224 -3.35 3.36 -15.28
N MET A 225 -3.72 3.88 -14.10
CA MET A 225 -5.06 3.71 -13.55
C MET A 225 -6.08 4.60 -14.28
N GLY A 226 -7.13 4.03 -14.84
CA GLY A 226 -8.16 4.81 -15.54
C GLY A 226 -9.06 4.00 -16.47
N ALA A 227 -9.80 4.68 -17.31
CA ALA A 227 -10.68 4.09 -18.32
C ALA A 227 -9.88 3.75 -19.58
N PHE A 228 -9.32 2.56 -19.63
CA PHE A 228 -8.51 2.08 -20.75
C PHE A 228 -9.29 1.18 -21.70
N SER A 229 -8.85 1.15 -22.96
CA SER A 229 -9.33 0.23 -23.98
C SER A 229 -8.21 -0.12 -24.95
N CYS A 230 -8.30 -1.32 -25.55
CA CYS A 230 -7.42 -1.71 -26.63
C CYS A 230 -8.08 -1.42 -28.00
N PRO A 231 -7.40 -0.72 -28.92
CA PRO A 231 -7.98 -0.46 -30.25
C PRO A 231 -8.04 -1.71 -31.14
N ASN A 232 -7.34 -2.80 -30.80
CA ASN A 232 -7.18 -3.97 -31.64
C ASN A 232 -7.88 -5.23 -31.13
N CYS A 233 -8.32 -5.26 -29.86
CA CYS A 233 -9.01 -6.42 -29.28
C CYS A 233 -9.97 -5.99 -28.17
N ASP A 234 -10.64 -6.95 -27.54
CA ASP A 234 -11.64 -6.74 -26.48
C ASP A 234 -11.06 -6.41 -25.10
N PHE A 235 -9.73 -6.24 -24.98
CA PHE A 235 -9.10 -5.91 -23.71
C PHE A 235 -9.41 -4.47 -23.33
N ALA A 236 -10.24 -4.29 -22.32
CA ALA A 236 -10.67 -2.98 -21.84
C ALA A 236 -10.95 -3.03 -20.33
N ARG A 237 -11.11 -1.85 -19.75
CA ARG A 237 -11.64 -1.67 -18.40
C ARG A 237 -12.97 -2.41 -18.26
N PRO A 238 -13.11 -3.29 -17.28
CA PRO A 238 -14.37 -4.02 -17.07
C PRO A 238 -15.43 -3.13 -16.43
N ALA A 239 -16.69 -3.59 -16.50
CA ALA A 239 -17.75 -3.03 -15.64
C ALA A 239 -17.39 -3.23 -14.17
N LEU A 240 -17.67 -2.22 -13.34
CA LEU A 240 -17.32 -2.24 -11.92
C LEU A 240 -18.49 -2.78 -11.07
N ASP A 241 -18.17 -3.66 -10.14
CA ASP A 241 -19.09 -4.14 -9.10
C ASP A 241 -19.19 -3.15 -7.93
N ALA A 242 -18.17 -2.32 -7.75
CA ALA A 242 -18.16 -1.18 -6.83
C ALA A 242 -17.38 -0.02 -7.44
N ALA A 243 -17.99 1.15 -7.49
CA ALA A 243 -17.42 2.36 -8.08
C ALA A 243 -17.37 3.50 -7.07
N ALA A 244 -16.31 4.33 -7.15
CA ALA A 244 -16.25 5.63 -6.48
C ALA A 244 -16.62 6.73 -7.48
N THR A 245 -17.52 7.61 -7.09
CA THR A 245 -17.93 8.81 -7.83
C THR A 245 -18.01 10.02 -6.91
N GLY A 246 -18.14 11.23 -7.45
CA GLY A 246 -18.17 12.46 -6.65
C GLY A 246 -16.90 12.61 -5.81
N VAL A 247 -15.74 12.22 -6.39
CA VAL A 247 -14.45 12.20 -5.72
C VAL A 247 -13.96 13.61 -5.47
N SER A 248 -13.65 13.90 -4.21
CA SER A 248 -12.97 15.12 -3.81
C SER A 248 -11.68 14.79 -3.08
N VAL A 249 -10.57 15.33 -3.56
CA VAL A 249 -9.25 15.17 -2.96
C VAL A 249 -8.72 16.52 -2.56
N SER A 250 -8.33 16.64 -1.30
CA SER A 250 -7.75 17.86 -0.74
C SER A 250 -6.58 17.52 0.18
N ARG A 251 -5.86 18.55 0.63
CA ARG A 251 -4.83 18.40 1.67
C ARG A 251 -5.40 17.83 2.98
N SER A 252 -6.64 18.14 3.32
CA SER A 252 -7.30 17.70 4.55
C SER A 252 -7.87 16.29 4.49
N GLY A 253 -8.00 15.72 3.29
CA GLY A 253 -8.54 14.37 3.13
C GLY A 253 -9.16 14.09 1.79
N VAL A 254 -9.84 12.95 1.73
CA VAL A 254 -10.60 12.50 0.56
C VAL A 254 -12.06 12.27 0.94
N SER A 255 -12.95 12.44 -0.02
CA SER A 255 -14.34 12.00 0.08
C SER A 255 -14.84 11.50 -1.26
N PHE A 256 -15.74 10.52 -1.26
CA PHE A 256 -16.36 9.96 -2.47
C PHE A 256 -17.65 9.23 -2.12
N ASP A 257 -18.51 9.02 -3.12
CA ASP A 257 -19.69 8.18 -3.01
C ASP A 257 -19.35 6.79 -3.55
N ALA A 258 -19.47 5.76 -2.72
CA ALA A 258 -19.35 4.38 -3.14
C ALA A 258 -20.71 3.86 -3.60
N ALA A 259 -20.79 3.26 -4.80
CA ALA A 259 -22.00 2.71 -5.38
C ALA A 259 -21.70 1.43 -6.17
N GLY A 260 -22.73 0.67 -6.52
CA GLY A 260 -22.65 -0.54 -7.33
C GLY A 260 -23.24 -1.78 -6.65
N PRO A 261 -23.32 -2.91 -7.36
CA PRO A 261 -23.95 -4.15 -6.89
C PRO A 261 -23.42 -4.67 -5.54
N LEU A 262 -22.12 -4.47 -5.24
CA LEU A 262 -21.50 -4.89 -3.98
C LEU A 262 -21.76 -3.92 -2.82
N VAL A 263 -22.15 -2.69 -3.13
CA VAL A 263 -22.39 -1.66 -2.11
C VAL A 263 -23.82 -1.71 -1.59
N GLY A 264 -24.78 -1.94 -2.49
CA GLY A 264 -26.20 -1.78 -2.23
C GLY A 264 -26.61 -0.31 -2.28
N ASP A 265 -27.13 0.23 -1.18
CA ASP A 265 -27.41 1.67 -1.11
C ASP A 265 -26.12 2.48 -1.17
N PRO A 266 -26.06 3.56 -1.98
CA PRO A 266 -24.88 4.41 -2.08
C PRO A 266 -24.43 4.95 -0.72
N ALA A 267 -23.11 4.94 -0.47
CA ALA A 267 -22.53 5.37 0.79
C ALA A 267 -21.50 6.48 0.58
N ARG A 268 -21.70 7.63 1.25
CA ARG A 268 -20.68 8.68 1.30
C ARG A 268 -19.58 8.29 2.26
N LEU A 269 -18.35 8.24 1.77
CA LEU A 269 -17.16 7.92 2.55
C LEU A 269 -16.22 9.14 2.62
N THR A 270 -15.68 9.39 3.82
CA THR A 270 -14.75 10.50 4.07
C THR A 270 -13.59 10.02 4.93
N ALA A 271 -12.39 10.55 4.69
CA ALA A 271 -11.22 10.27 5.51
C ALA A 271 -10.35 11.52 5.65
N GLY A 272 -9.81 11.76 6.83
CA GLY A 272 -8.95 12.92 7.17
C GLY A 272 -7.52 12.84 6.64
N PHE A 273 -7.24 11.96 5.68
CA PHE A 273 -5.95 11.80 5.00
C PHE A 273 -6.19 11.59 3.51
N GLY A 274 -5.30 12.11 2.67
CA GLY A 274 -5.61 12.37 1.27
C GLY A 274 -4.67 11.77 0.24
N GLY A 275 -5.05 12.01 -1.02
CA GLY A 275 -4.41 11.55 -2.25
C GLY A 275 -5.33 10.63 -3.04
N VAL A 276 -5.28 10.72 -4.38
CA VAL A 276 -6.14 9.92 -5.27
C VAL A 276 -5.99 8.42 -5.02
N TYR A 277 -4.77 7.96 -4.77
CA TYR A 277 -4.51 6.56 -4.44
C TYR A 277 -5.23 6.09 -3.16
N MET A 278 -5.57 7.01 -2.24
CA MET A 278 -6.36 6.68 -1.06
C MET A 278 -7.82 6.36 -1.40
N VAL A 279 -8.39 6.98 -2.42
CA VAL A 279 -9.74 6.63 -2.88
C VAL A 279 -9.79 5.15 -3.27
N TYR A 280 -8.82 4.67 -4.06
CA TYR A 280 -8.71 3.25 -4.42
C TYR A 280 -8.52 2.35 -3.19
N ASN A 281 -7.62 2.72 -2.28
CA ASN A 281 -7.34 1.91 -1.08
C ASN A 281 -8.56 1.81 -0.16
N LEU A 282 -9.27 2.93 0.04
CA LEU A 282 -10.45 2.98 0.91
C LEU A 282 -11.66 2.31 0.26
N LEU A 283 -11.84 2.45 -1.07
CA LEU A 283 -12.88 1.72 -1.79
C LEU A 283 -12.65 0.21 -1.73
N ALA A 284 -11.41 -0.24 -1.96
CA ALA A 284 -11.04 -1.65 -1.84
C ALA A 284 -11.28 -2.20 -0.41
N ALA A 285 -10.90 -1.41 0.61
CA ALA A 285 -11.15 -1.76 2.00
C ALA A 285 -12.65 -1.82 2.31
N PHE A 286 -13.42 -0.87 1.79
CA PHE A 286 -14.87 -0.85 1.95
C PHE A 286 -15.53 -2.07 1.32
N VAL A 287 -15.16 -2.40 0.08
CA VAL A 287 -15.67 -3.60 -0.62
C VAL A 287 -15.35 -4.87 0.18
N ALA A 288 -14.10 -5.02 0.63
CA ALA A 288 -13.71 -6.19 1.43
C ALA A 288 -14.48 -6.27 2.75
N ALA A 289 -14.67 -5.15 3.44
CA ALA A 289 -15.43 -5.06 4.68
C ALA A 289 -16.93 -5.37 4.45
N ARG A 290 -17.52 -4.83 3.36
CA ARG A 290 -18.90 -5.14 2.96
C ARG A 290 -19.11 -6.62 2.68
N LEU A 291 -18.22 -7.24 1.92
CA LEU A 291 -18.23 -8.67 1.63
C LEU A 291 -18.08 -9.53 2.90
N ALA A 292 -17.41 -9.00 3.92
CA ALA A 292 -17.28 -9.62 5.24
C ALA A 292 -18.41 -9.24 6.22
N GLY A 293 -19.46 -8.53 5.76
CA GLY A 293 -20.67 -8.24 6.52
C GLY A 293 -20.64 -6.94 7.34
N VAL A 294 -19.65 -6.08 7.16
CA VAL A 294 -19.60 -4.76 7.82
C VAL A 294 -20.52 -3.79 7.08
N ASP A 295 -21.36 -3.06 7.78
CA ASP A 295 -22.22 -2.03 7.18
C ASP A 295 -21.46 -0.71 6.92
N ALA A 296 -22.04 0.15 6.07
CA ALA A 296 -21.41 1.39 5.66
C ALA A 296 -21.21 2.39 6.82
N GLN A 297 -22.11 2.41 7.80
CA GLN A 297 -22.04 3.31 8.94
C GLN A 297 -20.87 2.92 9.85
N THR A 298 -20.73 1.64 10.15
CA THR A 298 -19.62 1.10 10.95
C THR A 298 -18.27 1.34 10.23
N PHE A 299 -18.22 1.16 8.90
CA PHE A 299 -17.04 1.46 8.13
C PHE A 299 -16.67 2.95 8.18
N GLN A 300 -17.65 3.87 7.99
CA GLN A 300 -17.39 5.31 8.09
C GLN A 300 -16.91 5.70 9.50
N ALA A 301 -17.56 5.19 10.54
CA ALA A 301 -17.11 5.42 11.94
C ALA A 301 -15.66 4.93 12.17
N THR A 302 -15.25 3.86 11.49
CA THR A 302 -13.86 3.40 11.50
C THR A 302 -12.94 4.43 10.85
N LEU A 303 -13.30 4.98 9.68
CA LEU A 303 -12.50 5.99 9.00
C LEU A 303 -12.34 7.29 9.81
N ASP A 304 -13.38 7.70 10.55
CA ASP A 304 -13.37 8.90 11.39
C ASP A 304 -12.30 8.81 12.51
N THR A 305 -12.06 7.61 12.99
CA THR A 305 -11.09 7.34 14.06
C THR A 305 -9.75 6.79 13.59
N TYR A 306 -9.68 6.31 12.34
CA TYR A 306 -8.46 5.72 11.80
C TYR A 306 -7.34 6.75 11.65
N ARG A 307 -6.17 6.41 12.13
CA ARG A 307 -4.96 7.22 11.98
C ARG A 307 -3.91 6.42 11.21
N PRO A 308 -3.44 6.95 10.06
CA PRO A 308 -2.35 6.31 9.33
C PRO A 308 -1.10 6.16 10.19
N GLU A 309 -0.46 5.02 10.10
CA GLU A 309 0.74 4.69 10.87
C GLU A 309 1.89 4.24 9.96
N ASN A 310 3.03 3.94 10.56
CA ASN A 310 4.19 3.36 9.88
C ASN A 310 4.66 4.19 8.67
N GLY A 311 4.75 5.51 8.86
CA GLY A 311 5.24 6.43 7.85
C GLY A 311 4.31 6.64 6.64
N ARG A 312 3.01 6.51 6.85
CA ARG A 312 2.02 6.79 5.81
C ARG A 312 1.24 8.03 6.18
N LEU A 313 1.63 9.17 5.60
CA LEU A 313 1.06 10.49 5.89
C LEU A 313 1.01 10.83 7.40
N GLN A 314 2.03 10.35 8.15
CA GLN A 314 2.12 10.67 9.57
C GLN A 314 2.45 12.14 9.79
N ARG A 315 1.68 12.79 10.65
CA ARG A 315 1.86 14.21 10.99
C ARG A 315 2.49 14.35 12.37
N PHE A 316 3.43 15.27 12.46
CA PHE A 316 4.13 15.65 13.69
C PHE A 316 4.17 17.18 13.79
N VAL A 317 4.27 17.69 14.99
CA VAL A 317 4.64 19.09 15.25
C VAL A 317 5.99 19.11 15.94
N VAL A 318 6.99 19.69 15.31
CA VAL A 318 8.35 19.80 15.85
C VAL A 318 8.71 21.28 15.98
N ASN A 319 8.89 21.76 17.21
CA ASN A 319 9.15 23.18 17.51
C ASN A 319 8.11 24.13 16.87
N GLY A 320 6.83 23.74 16.91
CA GLY A 320 5.72 24.52 16.33
C GLY A 320 5.53 24.35 14.81
N ARG A 321 6.41 23.64 14.12
CA ARG A 321 6.36 23.40 12.68
C ARG A 321 5.65 22.10 12.34
N GLU A 322 4.73 22.14 11.38
CA GLU A 322 4.09 20.95 10.81
C GLU A 322 5.14 20.15 10.03
N VAL A 323 5.25 18.86 10.35
CA VAL A 323 6.12 17.89 9.64
C VAL A 323 5.29 16.71 9.20
N THR A 324 5.31 16.41 7.91
CA THR A 324 4.64 15.22 7.35
C THR A 324 5.68 14.20 6.92
N LEU A 325 5.62 12.99 7.48
CA LEU A 325 6.44 11.84 7.09
C LEU A 325 5.66 10.92 6.18
N ASN A 326 6.20 10.61 5.00
CA ASN A 326 5.59 9.66 4.09
C ASN A 326 6.60 8.73 3.42
N LEU A 327 6.19 7.47 3.26
CA LEU A 327 6.94 6.43 2.55
C LEU A 327 6.64 6.51 1.05
N ALA A 328 7.71 6.52 0.24
CA ALA A 328 7.64 6.35 -1.20
C ALA A 328 8.84 5.52 -1.65
N LYS A 329 8.62 4.35 -2.23
CA LYS A 329 9.69 3.38 -2.55
C LYS A 329 9.80 3.03 -4.04
N ASN A 330 8.97 3.64 -4.88
CA ASN A 330 8.93 3.45 -6.32
C ASN A 330 8.47 4.74 -7.02
N PRO A 331 8.61 4.85 -8.37
CA PRO A 331 8.24 6.06 -9.11
C PRO A 331 6.79 6.50 -8.88
N THR A 332 5.85 5.56 -8.94
CA THR A 332 4.42 5.87 -8.75
C THR A 332 4.14 6.43 -7.35
N GLY A 333 4.73 5.83 -6.30
CA GLY A 333 4.60 6.34 -4.94
C GLY A 333 5.18 7.75 -4.79
N PHE A 334 6.31 8.04 -5.42
CA PHE A 334 6.88 9.39 -5.43
C PHE A 334 6.02 10.39 -6.21
N ASN A 335 5.48 10.01 -7.38
CA ASN A 335 4.61 10.87 -8.17
C ASN A 335 3.32 11.22 -7.41
N GLN A 336 2.77 10.29 -6.64
CA GLN A 336 1.62 10.57 -5.76
C GLN A 336 2.00 11.54 -4.62
N ASN A 337 3.21 11.43 -4.06
CA ASN A 337 3.70 12.42 -3.09
C ASN A 337 3.92 13.80 -3.73
N ILE A 338 4.41 13.87 -4.97
CA ILE A 338 4.52 15.12 -5.73
C ILE A 338 3.13 15.75 -5.90
N SER A 339 2.12 14.98 -6.22
CA SER A 339 0.74 15.47 -6.31
C SER A 339 0.24 16.02 -4.96
N LEU A 340 0.57 15.38 -3.83
CA LEU A 340 0.25 15.89 -2.50
C LEU A 340 0.98 17.20 -2.18
N LEU A 341 2.26 17.32 -2.57
CA LEU A 341 3.02 18.56 -2.41
C LEU A 341 2.39 19.71 -3.21
N GLN A 342 1.93 19.44 -4.44
CA GLN A 342 1.28 20.43 -5.31
C GLN A 342 -0.11 20.84 -4.79
N ALA A 343 -0.81 19.96 -4.09
CA ALA A 343 -2.10 20.29 -3.46
C ALA A 343 -1.96 21.20 -2.23
N ASP A 344 -0.77 21.38 -1.69
CA ASP A 344 -0.47 22.36 -0.65
C ASP A 344 0.11 23.62 -1.30
N GLU A 345 -0.68 24.67 -1.43
CA GLU A 345 -0.28 25.93 -2.08
C GLU A 345 0.73 26.76 -1.27
N ARG A 346 1.00 26.40 -0.01
CA ARG A 346 1.96 27.12 0.84
C ARG A 346 3.40 26.91 0.35
N PRO A 347 4.30 27.89 0.56
CA PRO A 347 5.73 27.64 0.54
C PRO A 347 6.07 26.44 1.44
N LYS A 348 6.94 25.55 0.99
CA LYS A 348 7.21 24.28 1.70
C LYS A 348 8.66 23.83 1.58
N ALA A 349 9.15 23.15 2.60
CA ALA A 349 10.41 22.43 2.54
C ALA A 349 10.15 20.91 2.32
N VAL A 350 11.00 20.26 1.53
CA VAL A 350 10.87 18.83 1.24
C VAL A 350 12.23 18.17 1.36
N LEU A 351 12.35 17.19 2.24
CA LEU A 351 13.49 16.27 2.32
C LEU A 351 13.17 14.99 1.52
N PHE A 352 13.90 14.75 0.45
CA PHE A 352 13.89 13.49 -0.30
C PHE A 352 15.01 12.60 0.23
N SER A 353 14.70 11.62 1.06
CA SER A 353 15.68 10.76 1.74
C SER A 353 15.64 9.35 1.16
N ILE A 354 16.67 8.99 0.39
CA ILE A 354 16.76 7.72 -0.33
C ILE A 354 18.01 6.97 0.08
N ASN A 355 17.82 5.71 0.46
CA ASN A 355 18.86 4.74 0.77
C ASN A 355 18.91 3.63 -0.29
N ASP A 356 20.00 2.85 -0.28
CA ASP A 356 20.23 1.68 -1.12
C ASP A 356 20.60 0.44 -0.29
N ASN A 357 20.01 0.32 0.89
CA ASN A 357 20.17 -0.85 1.74
C ASN A 357 19.47 -2.08 1.12
N PHE A 358 19.80 -3.27 1.61
CA PHE A 358 19.28 -4.53 1.11
C PHE A 358 17.74 -4.56 0.96
N ASN A 359 17.02 -3.94 1.89
CA ASN A 359 15.55 -3.91 1.87
C ASN A 359 14.96 -2.84 0.92
N ASP A 360 15.78 -1.92 0.39
CA ASP A 360 15.36 -0.88 -0.55
C ASP A 360 15.53 -1.30 -2.02
N GLY A 361 16.29 -2.39 -2.25
CA GLY A 361 16.92 -2.65 -3.54
C GLY A 361 18.18 -1.81 -3.73
N ARG A 362 19.18 -2.36 -4.42
CA ARG A 362 20.44 -1.65 -4.69
C ARG A 362 20.36 -0.72 -5.89
N ASP A 363 19.45 -1.05 -6.81
CA ASP A 363 19.21 -0.22 -7.98
C ASP A 363 18.29 0.96 -7.62
N ILE A 364 18.83 2.16 -7.73
CA ILE A 364 18.09 3.41 -7.50
C ILE A 364 17.78 4.14 -8.83
N SER A 365 18.02 3.50 -9.97
CA SER A 365 17.76 4.12 -11.28
C SER A 365 16.30 4.56 -11.45
N TRP A 366 15.37 3.94 -10.74
CA TRP A 366 13.96 4.29 -10.71
C TRP A 366 13.67 5.76 -10.34
N ILE A 367 14.60 6.48 -9.66
CA ILE A 367 14.42 7.90 -9.37
C ILE A 367 14.36 8.75 -10.65
N TRP A 368 14.85 8.24 -11.79
CA TRP A 368 14.79 8.92 -13.08
C TRP A 368 13.42 8.84 -13.74
N ASP A 369 12.58 7.89 -13.31
CA ASP A 369 11.18 7.75 -13.74
C ASP A 369 10.21 8.59 -12.89
N VAL A 370 10.71 9.25 -11.83
CA VAL A 370 9.91 10.16 -10.99
C VAL A 370 9.79 11.53 -11.68
N ASP A 371 8.59 12.08 -11.72
CA ASP A 371 8.27 13.37 -12.36
C ASP A 371 8.62 14.58 -11.49
N PHE A 372 9.87 14.67 -11.01
CA PHE A 372 10.32 15.82 -10.21
C PHE A 372 10.17 17.16 -10.94
N GLU A 373 10.20 17.16 -12.27
CA GLU A 373 9.99 18.35 -13.10
C GLU A 373 8.68 19.09 -12.78
N ARG A 374 7.67 18.39 -12.27
CA ARG A 374 6.41 18.97 -11.81
C ARG A 374 6.60 19.95 -10.65
N LEU A 375 7.67 19.81 -9.87
CA LEU A 375 8.01 20.68 -8.74
C LEU A 375 8.87 21.87 -9.16
N ALA A 376 9.41 21.92 -10.38
CA ALA A 376 10.31 23.01 -10.80
C ALA A 376 9.63 24.39 -10.82
N ALA A 377 8.30 24.43 -11.01
CA ALA A 377 7.51 25.66 -11.00
C ALA A 377 6.93 26.03 -9.62
N GLU A 378 7.16 25.20 -8.58
CA GLU A 378 6.62 25.42 -7.24
C GLU A 378 7.29 26.63 -6.58
N LYS A 379 6.48 27.64 -6.25
CA LYS A 379 6.97 28.85 -5.61
C LYS A 379 7.31 28.59 -4.13
N GLY A 380 8.50 29.00 -3.71
CA GLY A 380 8.94 28.86 -2.32
C GLY A 380 9.27 27.41 -1.91
N LEU A 381 9.55 26.55 -2.88
CA LEU A 381 10.06 25.20 -2.61
C LEU A 381 11.51 25.25 -2.09
N VAL A 382 11.76 24.66 -0.95
CA VAL A 382 13.10 24.39 -0.41
C VAL A 382 13.36 22.89 -0.49
N ALA A 383 14.11 22.44 -1.50
CA ALA A 383 14.40 21.03 -1.71
C ALA A 383 15.69 20.60 -0.99
N LEU A 384 15.64 19.49 -0.28
CA LEU A 384 16.73 18.87 0.45
C LEU A 384 16.91 17.42 -0.03
N ALA A 385 18.15 17.04 -0.30
CA ALA A 385 18.52 15.68 -0.69
C ALA A 385 19.17 14.95 0.49
N GLY A 386 18.64 13.79 0.87
CA GLY A 386 19.08 13.02 2.04
C GLY A 386 19.23 11.53 1.79
N GLY A 387 19.62 10.82 2.86
CA GLY A 387 19.90 9.38 2.82
C GLY A 387 21.29 9.04 2.30
N THR A 388 21.57 7.74 2.15
CA THR A 388 22.87 7.24 1.63
C THR A 388 23.11 7.66 0.18
N ARG A 389 22.04 7.91 -0.58
CA ARG A 389 22.05 8.30 -2.00
C ARG A 389 21.75 9.80 -2.23
N ALA A 390 22.02 10.64 -1.22
CA ALA A 390 21.76 12.08 -1.30
C ALA A 390 22.41 12.77 -2.52
N ALA A 391 23.58 12.31 -2.94
CA ALA A 391 24.26 12.85 -4.12
C ALA A 391 23.48 12.56 -5.41
N ASP A 392 22.96 11.34 -5.57
CA ASP A 392 22.17 10.93 -6.74
C ASP A 392 20.83 11.69 -6.77
N VAL A 393 20.17 11.82 -5.63
CA VAL A 393 18.94 12.61 -5.48
C VAL A 393 19.20 14.06 -5.88
N ARG A 394 20.28 14.67 -5.40
CA ARG A 394 20.66 16.04 -5.75
C ARG A 394 20.90 16.19 -7.26
N VAL A 395 21.59 15.23 -7.88
CA VAL A 395 21.82 15.22 -9.34
C VAL A 395 20.48 15.13 -10.06
N ARG A 396 19.59 14.21 -9.66
CA ARG A 396 18.27 14.06 -10.28
C ARG A 396 17.42 15.34 -10.15
N LEU A 397 17.40 15.98 -8.97
CA LEU A 397 16.68 17.25 -8.75
C LEU A 397 17.25 18.37 -9.64
N LYS A 398 18.59 18.46 -9.77
CA LYS A 398 19.23 19.42 -10.66
C LYS A 398 18.78 19.24 -12.13
N TYR A 399 18.68 17.98 -12.62
CA TYR A 399 18.17 17.68 -13.96
C TYR A 399 16.69 18.02 -14.12
N ALA A 400 15.92 18.00 -13.04
CA ALA A 400 14.55 18.47 -13.02
C ALA A 400 14.41 20.01 -12.92
N GLY A 401 15.53 20.77 -12.88
CA GLY A 401 15.51 22.22 -12.74
C GLY A 401 15.31 22.71 -11.31
N ILE A 402 15.56 21.86 -10.30
CA ILE A 402 15.35 22.17 -8.88
C ILE A 402 16.70 22.30 -8.18
N ASP A 403 16.98 23.47 -7.62
CA ASP A 403 18.11 23.66 -6.72
C ASP A 403 17.86 22.96 -5.39
N SER A 404 18.85 22.21 -4.91
CA SER A 404 18.73 21.48 -3.67
C SER A 404 20.03 21.46 -2.85
N ALA A 405 19.88 21.35 -1.54
CA ALA A 405 21.01 21.20 -0.61
C ALA A 405 21.06 19.77 -0.07
N VAL A 406 22.28 19.26 0.17
CA VAL A 406 22.44 17.94 0.80
C VAL A 406 22.24 18.06 2.31
N THR A 407 21.44 17.17 2.85
CA THR A 407 21.14 17.05 4.28
C THR A 407 20.93 15.57 4.59
N PRO A 408 21.88 14.89 5.22
CA PRO A 408 21.89 13.43 5.28
C PRO A 408 20.78 12.84 6.15
N ALA A 409 20.23 13.61 7.10
CA ALA A 409 19.22 13.12 8.05
C ALA A 409 18.16 14.17 8.36
N VAL A 410 17.08 13.75 9.02
CA VAL A 410 15.93 14.60 9.40
C VAL A 410 16.35 15.73 10.34
N GLU A 411 17.26 15.48 11.29
CA GLU A 411 17.78 16.50 12.20
C GLU A 411 18.42 17.67 11.44
N GLY A 412 19.20 17.38 10.42
CA GLY A 412 19.81 18.41 9.58
C GLY A 412 18.76 19.17 8.75
N ALA A 413 17.70 18.50 8.29
CA ALA A 413 16.59 19.16 7.62
C ALA A 413 15.84 20.09 8.58
N LEU A 414 15.54 19.66 9.80
CA LEU A 414 14.91 20.47 10.84
C LEU A 414 15.77 21.70 11.21
N ALA A 415 17.08 21.51 11.37
CA ALA A 415 18.00 22.62 11.63
C ALA A 415 18.01 23.65 10.48
N ARG A 416 17.95 23.18 9.22
CA ARG A 416 17.95 24.06 8.06
C ARG A 416 16.65 24.83 7.91
N VAL A 417 15.51 24.22 8.20
CA VAL A 417 14.22 24.91 8.13
C VAL A 417 13.95 25.80 9.34
N ALA A 418 14.71 25.67 10.42
CA ALA A 418 14.55 26.52 11.62
C ALA A 418 14.73 28.02 11.33
N SER A 419 15.46 28.40 10.26
CA SER A 419 15.62 29.80 9.82
C SER A 419 14.56 30.24 8.81
N LEU A 420 13.64 29.37 8.41
CA LEU A 420 12.54 29.66 7.48
C LEU A 420 11.28 30.03 8.27
N PRO A 421 10.27 30.67 7.63
CA PRO A 421 9.01 30.98 8.28
C PRO A 421 8.40 29.80 9.03
N ASP A 422 7.84 30.03 10.22
CA ASP A 422 7.32 28.95 11.09
C ASP A 422 6.11 28.25 10.51
N ASP A 423 5.33 28.91 9.66
CA ASP A 423 4.17 28.36 8.94
C ASP A 423 4.55 27.52 7.72
N MET A 424 5.83 27.49 7.33
CA MET A 424 6.33 26.66 6.23
C MET A 424 6.43 25.20 6.68
N PRO A 425 5.61 24.26 6.16
CA PRO A 425 5.68 22.86 6.53
C PRO A 425 6.95 22.18 6.01
N LEU A 426 7.38 21.14 6.70
CA LEU A 426 8.41 20.21 6.23
C LEU A 426 7.78 18.87 5.83
N TYR A 427 7.99 18.46 4.59
CA TYR A 427 7.67 17.10 4.12
C TYR A 427 8.93 16.24 4.13
N VAL A 428 8.85 15.07 4.72
CA VAL A 428 9.94 14.08 4.79
C VAL A 428 9.50 12.86 3.98
N LEU A 429 9.99 12.76 2.75
CA LEU A 429 9.70 11.66 1.85
C LEU A 429 10.86 10.67 1.88
N THR A 430 10.58 9.44 2.26
CA THR A 430 11.61 8.41 2.50
C THR A 430 11.31 7.14 1.72
N ASN A 431 12.35 6.39 1.36
CA ASN A 431 12.17 4.99 1.02
C ASN A 431 12.19 4.10 2.30
N TYR A 432 12.14 2.78 2.13
CA TYR A 432 11.82 1.87 3.23
C TYR A 432 12.82 1.94 4.39
N SER A 433 14.14 1.87 4.13
CA SER A 433 15.13 1.86 5.22
C SER A 433 15.42 3.25 5.79
N ALA A 434 15.15 4.32 5.05
CA ALA A 434 15.25 5.70 5.53
C ALA A 434 14.06 6.07 6.46
N LEU A 435 12.93 5.37 6.34
CA LEU A 435 11.72 5.65 7.11
C LEU A 435 11.92 5.53 8.62
N TRP A 436 12.47 4.41 9.08
CA TRP A 436 12.53 4.09 10.51
C TRP A 436 13.39 5.05 11.32
N PRO A 437 14.62 5.42 10.86
CA PRO A 437 15.41 6.47 11.52
C PRO A 437 14.70 7.83 11.51
N ALA A 438 14.05 8.19 10.40
CA ALA A 438 13.30 9.44 10.29
C ALA A 438 12.13 9.47 11.28
N LYS A 439 11.34 8.38 11.34
CA LYS A 439 10.23 8.23 12.29
C LYS A 439 10.70 8.33 13.73
N ALA A 440 11.72 7.58 14.11
CA ALA A 440 12.27 7.60 15.47
C ALA A 440 12.77 9.00 15.88
N THR A 441 13.37 9.74 14.94
CA THR A 441 13.79 11.13 15.17
C THR A 441 12.59 12.04 15.41
N LEU A 442 11.55 11.93 14.57
CA LEU A 442 10.35 12.77 14.69
C LEU A 442 9.55 12.44 15.96
N GLU A 443 9.44 11.16 16.34
CA GLU A 443 8.79 10.74 17.60
C GLU A 443 9.55 11.24 18.84
N ARG A 444 10.88 11.36 18.77
CA ARG A 444 11.70 11.89 19.86
C ARG A 444 11.64 13.41 20.00
N LEU A 445 11.54 14.13 18.89
CA LEU A 445 11.66 15.59 18.85
C LEU A 445 10.32 16.33 18.77
N GLY A 446 9.27 15.64 18.39
CA GLY A 446 7.97 16.23 18.12
C GLY A 446 6.84 15.60 18.93
N GLU A 447 5.74 16.33 19.00
CA GLU A 447 4.46 15.79 19.41
C GLU A 447 3.75 15.22 18.18
N ARG A 448 3.16 14.03 18.30
CA ARG A 448 2.34 13.45 17.24
C ARG A 448 1.06 14.28 17.13
N HIS A 449 0.82 14.84 15.95
CA HIS A 449 -0.41 15.58 15.67
C HIS A 449 -1.42 14.60 15.05
N ASP A 450 -2.39 14.19 15.84
CA ASP A 450 -3.48 13.30 15.45
C ASP A 450 -4.57 14.04 14.66
#